data_e052975b7b397d686829092d0a74a5bb
#
_entry.id   e052975b7b397d686829092d0a74a5bb
#
_cell.length_a   1.000
_cell.length_b   1.000
_cell.length_c   1.000
_cell.angle_alpha   90.00
_cell.angle_beta   90.00
_cell.angle_gamma   90.00
#
_symmetry.space_group_name_H-M   'P 1'
#
loop_
_entity.id
_entity.type
_entity.pdbx_description
1 polymer ?
#
loop_
_entity_poly.entity_id
_entity_poly.type
_entity_poly.pdbx_seq_one_letter_code
_entity_poly.pdbx_strand_id
1 'polypeptide(L)'
;IVSYKKKIKNTILNKLNFNTLNKNIVCEKNYWLIKCSHDGYLKNYGTIHERSLEFFPEKNKFVGIDKLIKNKNFIPTNFDIRFHLMPTTKVTKTQDKNIILIELENSAWRFYSVNGSIDVETGLYFGNKNTYLETQNIFISGLTEKNDQVIKWEITKIE
;
A
#
# COMPACT_ATOMS: atom_id res chain seq x y z
N ILE A 1 -1.51 -2.43 2.76
CA ILE A 1 -2.00 -2.34 4.16
C ILE A 1 -1.22 -1.22 4.84
N VAL A 2 -1.92 -0.19 5.31
CA VAL A 2 -1.32 0.87 6.13
C VAL A 2 -1.18 0.33 7.55
N SER A 3 0.04 0.16 8.04
CA SER A 3 0.28 -0.29 9.41
C SER A 3 0.78 0.86 10.28
N TYR A 4 0.23 0.95 11.49
CA TYR A 4 0.67 1.89 12.51
C TYR A 4 1.49 1.15 13.56
N LYS A 5 2.70 1.61 13.85
CA LYS A 5 3.52 1.03 14.92
C LYS A 5 2.90 1.37 16.28
N LYS A 6 2.16 0.44 16.86
CA LYS A 6 1.75 0.49 18.26
C LYS A 6 2.53 -0.56 19.04
N LYS A 7 3.19 -0.18 20.14
CA LYS A 7 3.72 -1.14 21.12
C LYS A 7 2.57 -2.03 21.60
N ILE A 8 2.60 -3.31 21.25
CA ILE A 8 1.62 -4.30 21.72
C ILE A 8 1.91 -4.55 23.20
N LYS A 9 1.15 -3.93 24.08
CA LYS A 9 0.93 -4.47 25.43
C LYS A 9 -0.13 -5.54 25.29
N ASN A 10 0.13 -6.72 25.87
CA ASN A 10 -0.78 -7.86 25.97
C ASN A 10 -2.22 -7.41 26.25
N THR A 11 -3.02 -7.32 25.23
CA THR A 11 -4.45 -7.13 25.36
C THR A 11 -5.08 -7.95 24.23
N ILE A 12 -5.93 -8.88 24.65
CA ILE A 12 -6.88 -9.67 23.89
C ILE A 12 -7.19 -8.98 22.55
N LEU A 13 -7.02 -9.70 21.45
CA LEU A 13 -7.39 -9.31 20.09
C LEU A 13 -8.77 -8.63 20.09
N ASN A 14 -8.79 -7.33 20.34
CA ASN A 14 -9.96 -6.54 20.07
C ASN A 14 -10.20 -6.64 18.56
N LYS A 15 -11.29 -7.33 18.20
CA LYS A 15 -11.83 -7.37 16.85
C LYS A 15 -11.74 -5.96 16.31
N LEU A 16 -10.86 -5.70 15.34
CA LEU A 16 -10.77 -4.41 14.68
C LEU A 16 -12.08 -4.24 13.89
N ASN A 17 -13.08 -3.71 14.57
CA ASN A 17 -14.34 -3.34 13.92
C ASN A 17 -14.07 -2.08 13.12
N PHE A 18 -13.97 -2.22 11.83
CA PHE A 18 -13.96 -1.10 10.88
C PHE A 18 -15.09 -1.29 9.87
N ASN A 19 -15.62 -0.19 9.39
CA ASN A 19 -16.66 -0.19 8.37
C ASN A 19 -16.04 0.15 7.02
N THR A 20 -16.48 -0.54 5.98
CA THR A 20 -16.26 -0.11 4.61
C THR A 20 -17.29 0.98 4.32
N LEU A 21 -16.81 2.19 4.01
CA LEU A 21 -17.67 3.35 3.80
C LEU A 21 -18.15 3.47 2.36
N ASN A 22 -17.20 3.38 1.42
CA ASN A 22 -17.47 3.49 -0.01
C ASN A 22 -16.82 2.32 -0.75
N LYS A 23 -17.51 1.83 -1.78
CA LYS A 23 -17.02 0.81 -2.68
C LYS A 23 -17.46 1.13 -4.09
N ASN A 24 -16.52 1.18 -5.03
CA ASN A 24 -16.78 1.30 -6.45
C ASN A 24 -15.90 0.32 -7.23
N ILE A 25 -16.49 -0.40 -8.16
CA ILE A 25 -15.80 -1.35 -9.03
C ILE A 25 -16.27 -1.10 -10.45
N VAL A 26 -15.31 -0.83 -11.36
CA VAL A 26 -15.55 -0.74 -12.80
C VAL A 26 -14.68 -1.80 -13.47
N CYS A 27 -15.25 -2.54 -14.41
CA CYS A 27 -14.54 -3.56 -15.17
C CYS A 27 -14.94 -3.45 -16.64
N GLU A 28 -14.09 -2.82 -17.43
CA GLU A 28 -14.22 -2.63 -18.86
C GLU A 28 -13.09 -3.37 -19.59
N LYS A 29 -13.19 -3.50 -20.91
CA LYS A 29 -12.19 -4.22 -21.71
C LYS A 29 -10.75 -3.74 -21.47
N ASN A 30 -10.55 -2.42 -21.42
CA ASN A 30 -9.22 -1.80 -21.36
C ASN A 30 -8.99 -0.95 -20.09
N TYR A 31 -9.87 -1.06 -19.12
CA TYR A 31 -9.79 -0.28 -17.89
C TYR A 31 -10.50 -0.98 -16.73
N TRP A 32 -9.81 -1.19 -15.63
CA TRP A 32 -10.39 -1.69 -14.40
C TRP A 32 -10.13 -0.70 -13.26
N LEU A 33 -11.11 -0.51 -12.42
CA LEU A 33 -11.01 0.30 -11.21
C LEU A 33 -11.59 -0.46 -10.03
N ILE A 34 -10.83 -0.49 -8.94
CA ILE A 34 -11.33 -0.87 -7.62
C ILE A 34 -11.05 0.31 -6.69
N LYS A 35 -12.10 0.86 -6.10
CA LYS A 35 -12.01 1.94 -5.14
C LYS A 35 -12.77 1.58 -3.88
N CYS A 36 -12.13 1.74 -2.71
CA CYS A 36 -12.81 1.57 -1.42
C CYS A 36 -12.22 2.49 -0.36
N SER A 37 -13.02 2.77 0.66
CA SER A 37 -12.59 3.49 1.86
C SER A 37 -13.06 2.77 3.12
N HIS A 38 -12.35 3.00 4.23
CA HIS A 38 -12.68 2.44 5.53
C HIS A 38 -12.33 3.40 6.67
N ASP A 39 -13.00 3.22 7.80
CA ASP A 39 -12.86 4.05 8.99
C ASP A 39 -11.93 3.45 10.07
N GLY A 40 -11.17 2.41 9.74
CA GLY A 40 -10.34 1.68 10.71
C GLY A 40 -9.32 2.54 11.47
N TYR A 41 -8.98 3.70 10.94
CA TYR A 41 -8.06 4.66 11.56
C TYR A 41 -8.76 5.88 12.18
N LEU A 42 -10.08 6.00 11.98
CA LEU A 42 -10.84 7.17 12.40
C LEU A 42 -10.82 7.37 13.90
N LYS A 43 -11.05 6.30 14.67
CA LYS A 43 -11.11 6.35 16.13
C LYS A 43 -9.79 6.73 16.79
N ASN A 44 -8.68 6.22 16.27
CA ASN A 44 -7.37 6.37 16.92
C ASN A 44 -6.57 7.56 16.38
N TYR A 45 -6.80 7.96 15.14
CA TYR A 45 -5.96 8.94 14.43
C TYR A 45 -6.77 10.04 13.72
N GLY A 46 -8.10 10.00 13.81
CA GLY A 46 -8.94 10.95 13.11
C GLY A 46 -8.82 10.89 11.59
N THR A 47 -8.50 9.73 11.03
CA THR A 47 -8.18 9.57 9.61
C THR A 47 -9.04 8.46 8.99
N ILE A 48 -9.66 8.75 7.84
CA ILE A 48 -10.25 7.76 6.95
C ILE A 48 -9.24 7.45 5.85
N HIS A 49 -9.06 6.19 5.53
CA HIS A 49 -8.22 5.77 4.41
C HIS A 49 -9.11 5.37 3.22
N GLU A 50 -8.83 5.97 2.07
CA GLU A 50 -9.43 5.62 0.78
C GLU A 50 -8.31 5.15 -0.16
N ARG A 51 -8.50 4.01 -0.83
CA ARG A 51 -7.61 3.53 -1.88
C ARG A 51 -8.38 3.35 -3.17
N SER A 52 -7.81 3.84 -4.27
CA SER A 52 -8.17 3.43 -5.62
C SER A 52 -7.01 2.71 -6.29
N LEU A 53 -7.33 1.65 -7.01
CA LEU A 53 -6.41 0.90 -7.85
C LEU A 53 -6.99 0.82 -9.25
N GLU A 54 -6.27 1.36 -10.21
CA GLU A 54 -6.61 1.34 -11.62
C GLU A 54 -5.65 0.38 -12.35
N PHE A 55 -6.18 -0.41 -13.27
CA PHE A 55 -5.37 -1.25 -14.14
C PHE A 55 -5.68 -0.97 -15.60
N PHE A 56 -4.62 -0.79 -16.39
CA PHE A 56 -4.65 -0.54 -17.83
C PHE A 56 -4.03 -1.74 -18.54
N PRO A 57 -4.81 -2.74 -18.98
CA PRO A 57 -4.30 -3.99 -19.56
C PRO A 57 -3.35 -3.79 -20.73
N GLU A 58 -3.71 -2.94 -21.70
CA GLU A 58 -2.90 -2.68 -22.89
C GLU A 58 -1.52 -2.07 -22.59
N LYS A 59 -1.40 -1.37 -21.46
CA LYS A 59 -0.16 -0.73 -21.02
C LYS A 59 0.59 -1.55 -19.97
N ASN A 60 0.04 -2.70 -19.56
CA ASN A 60 0.55 -3.47 -18.43
C ASN A 60 0.89 -2.56 -17.22
N LYS A 61 -0.06 -1.68 -16.86
CA LYS A 61 0.16 -0.62 -15.88
C LYS A 61 -0.92 -0.61 -14.81
N PHE A 62 -0.47 -0.55 -13.55
CA PHE A 62 -1.31 -0.26 -12.39
C PHE A 62 -1.03 1.16 -11.90
N VAL A 63 -2.07 1.87 -11.50
CA VAL A 63 -1.98 3.17 -10.82
C VAL A 63 -2.75 3.07 -9.51
N GLY A 64 -2.08 3.36 -8.42
CA GLY A 64 -2.68 3.38 -7.10
C GLY A 64 -2.71 4.80 -6.53
N ILE A 65 -3.80 5.13 -5.88
CA ILE A 65 -3.96 6.40 -5.16
C ILE A 65 -4.48 6.08 -3.76
N ASP A 66 -3.69 6.42 -2.77
CA ASP A 66 -4.08 6.37 -1.36
C ASP A 66 -4.40 7.77 -0.87
N LYS A 67 -5.60 7.96 -0.33
CA LYS A 67 -6.02 9.23 0.29
C LYS A 67 -6.17 9.05 1.79
N LEU A 68 -5.57 9.96 2.53
CA LEU A 68 -5.69 10.07 3.98
C LEU A 68 -6.58 11.29 4.27
N ILE A 69 -7.88 11.03 4.49
CA ILE A 69 -8.90 12.06 4.70
C ILE A 69 -9.00 12.34 6.20
N LYS A 70 -8.81 13.58 6.60
CA LYS A 70 -8.73 13.99 8.01
C LYS A 70 -10.07 14.50 8.52
N ASN A 71 -10.30 14.27 9.81
CA ASN A 71 -11.40 14.90 10.53
C ASN A 71 -10.86 15.87 11.61
N LYS A 72 -11.77 16.50 12.36
CA LYS A 72 -11.43 17.44 13.44
C LYS A 72 -10.60 16.84 14.59
N ASN A 73 -10.63 15.52 14.75
CA ASN A 73 -9.90 14.80 15.80
C ASN A 73 -8.58 14.20 15.28
N PHE A 74 -8.06 14.73 14.19
CA PHE A 74 -6.81 14.29 13.59
C PHE A 74 -5.63 14.38 14.54
N ILE A 75 -4.81 13.35 14.56
CA ILE A 75 -3.57 13.24 15.32
C ILE A 75 -2.42 12.97 14.34
N PRO A 76 -1.38 13.82 14.28
CA PRO A 76 -0.20 13.56 13.46
C PRO A 76 0.43 12.22 13.82
N THR A 77 0.72 11.41 12.81
CA THR A 77 1.35 10.09 13.02
C THR A 77 2.11 9.64 11.78
N ASN A 78 3.10 8.79 11.96
CA ASN A 78 3.79 8.14 10.86
C ASN A 78 2.86 7.10 10.23
N PHE A 79 2.93 6.97 8.91
CA PHE A 79 2.24 5.93 8.16
C PHE A 79 3.19 5.19 7.24
N ASP A 80 2.85 3.93 6.95
CA ASP A 80 3.50 3.13 5.92
C ASP A 80 2.43 2.51 5.01
N ILE A 81 2.61 2.64 3.70
CA ILE A 81 1.85 1.92 2.68
C ILE A 81 2.73 0.76 2.22
N ARG A 82 2.32 -0.48 2.49
CA ARG A 82 3.12 -1.68 2.26
C ARG A 82 2.61 -2.49 1.10
N PHE A 83 3.56 -2.99 0.30
CA PHE A 83 3.34 -3.88 -0.83
C PHE A 83 4.10 -5.18 -0.54
N HIS A 84 3.35 -6.21 -0.16
CA HIS A 84 3.90 -7.53 0.15
C HIS A 84 4.17 -8.28 -1.15
N LEU A 85 5.40 -8.73 -1.33
CA LEU A 85 5.81 -9.45 -2.52
C LEU A 85 5.86 -10.97 -2.28
N MET A 86 5.81 -11.73 -3.36
CA MET A 86 6.01 -13.18 -3.31
C MET A 86 7.49 -13.51 -3.04
N PRO A 87 7.80 -14.62 -2.35
CA PRO A 87 9.19 -14.97 -1.99
C PRO A 87 10.16 -15.10 -3.17
N THR A 88 9.66 -15.42 -4.37
CA THR A 88 10.47 -15.54 -5.58
C THR A 88 10.78 -14.21 -6.27
N THR A 89 10.21 -13.12 -5.76
CA THR A 89 10.36 -11.78 -6.35
C THR A 89 11.68 -11.17 -5.89
N LYS A 90 12.49 -10.69 -6.84
CA LYS A 90 13.71 -9.91 -6.55
C LYS A 90 13.39 -8.42 -6.65
N VAL A 91 13.98 -7.64 -5.76
CA VAL A 91 13.75 -6.20 -5.70
C VAL A 91 15.08 -5.47 -5.66
N THR A 92 15.24 -4.48 -6.53
CA THR A 92 16.46 -3.67 -6.63
C THR A 92 16.10 -2.19 -6.50
N LYS A 93 16.70 -1.52 -5.52
CA LYS A 93 16.64 -0.05 -5.38
C LYS A 93 17.51 0.59 -6.46
N THR A 94 16.99 1.57 -7.15
CA THR A 94 17.74 2.36 -8.13
C THR A 94 18.42 3.56 -7.46
N GLN A 95 19.25 4.28 -8.21
CA GLN A 95 19.80 5.56 -7.74
C GLN A 95 18.72 6.64 -7.58
N ASP A 96 17.65 6.55 -8.37
CA ASP A 96 16.46 7.37 -8.19
C ASP A 96 15.67 6.85 -6.99
N LYS A 97 15.59 7.66 -5.95
CA LYS A 97 14.94 7.33 -4.68
C LYS A 97 13.43 7.04 -4.80
N ASN A 98 12.84 7.33 -5.94
CA ASN A 98 11.41 7.15 -6.22
C ASN A 98 11.13 5.91 -7.07
N ILE A 99 12.15 5.13 -7.47
CA ILE A 99 12.02 3.98 -8.36
C ILE A 99 12.60 2.73 -7.70
N ILE A 100 11.82 1.64 -7.77
CA ILE A 100 12.26 0.29 -7.42
C ILE A 100 11.99 -0.61 -8.62
N LEU A 101 12.98 -1.44 -8.97
CA LEU A 101 12.82 -2.50 -9.97
C LEU A 101 12.37 -3.78 -9.28
N ILE A 102 11.39 -4.45 -9.88
CA ILE A 102 10.80 -5.72 -9.43
C ILE A 102 11.03 -6.73 -10.54
N GLU A 103 11.77 -7.80 -10.24
CA GLU A 103 12.08 -8.86 -11.17
C GLU A 103 11.30 -10.12 -10.81
N LEU A 104 10.58 -10.64 -11.78
CA LEU A 104 9.90 -11.93 -11.76
C LEU A 104 10.60 -12.86 -12.74
N GLU A 105 10.31 -14.15 -12.68
CA GLU A 105 10.97 -15.16 -13.53
C GLU A 105 10.99 -14.81 -15.03
N ASN A 106 9.89 -14.26 -15.56
CA ASN A 106 9.74 -13.98 -16.99
C ASN A 106 9.36 -12.51 -17.28
N SER A 107 9.52 -11.61 -16.35
CA SER A 107 9.16 -10.21 -16.57
C SER A 107 9.81 -9.30 -15.52
N ALA A 108 10.02 -8.04 -15.91
CA ALA A 108 10.48 -7.00 -15.02
C ALA A 108 9.45 -5.88 -14.95
N TRP A 109 9.36 -5.26 -13.79
CA TRP A 109 8.41 -4.22 -13.50
C TRP A 109 9.09 -3.06 -12.78
N ARG A 110 8.60 -1.87 -12.98
CA ARG A 110 9.03 -0.66 -12.29
C ARG A 110 7.94 -0.22 -11.33
N PHE A 111 8.27 -0.14 -10.07
CA PHE A 111 7.47 0.55 -9.07
C PHE A 111 7.97 1.99 -8.97
N TYR A 112 7.05 2.96 -9.03
CA TYR A 112 7.35 4.38 -8.93
C TYR A 112 6.39 5.05 -7.95
N SER A 113 6.92 5.89 -7.05
CA SER A 113 6.12 6.74 -6.16
C SER A 113 6.25 8.19 -6.58
N VAL A 114 5.12 8.86 -6.81
CA VAL A 114 5.11 10.30 -7.16
C VAL A 114 5.49 11.15 -5.96
N ASN A 115 5.07 10.73 -4.77
CA ASN A 115 5.31 11.43 -3.52
C ASN A 115 5.42 10.42 -2.37
N GLY A 116 6.24 10.73 -1.39
CA GLY A 116 6.62 9.84 -0.31
C GLY A 116 7.96 9.14 -0.55
N SER A 117 8.67 8.85 0.52
CA SER A 117 9.92 8.09 0.47
C SER A 117 9.61 6.61 0.30
N ILE A 118 10.24 5.95 -0.68
CA ILE A 118 10.09 4.51 -0.87
C ILE A 118 11.34 3.77 -0.41
N ASP A 119 11.11 2.61 0.18
CA ASP A 119 12.18 1.72 0.61
C ASP A 119 11.76 0.25 0.55
N VAL A 120 12.69 -0.63 0.82
CA VAL A 120 12.51 -2.09 0.84
C VAL A 120 12.89 -2.61 2.22
N GLU A 121 12.08 -3.52 2.75
CA GLU A 121 12.38 -4.22 4.00
C GLU A 121 12.20 -5.72 3.83
N THR A 122 12.83 -6.50 4.69
CA THR A 122 12.56 -7.93 4.80
C THR A 122 11.19 -8.15 5.42
N GLY A 123 10.39 -9.02 4.81
CA GLY A 123 9.07 -9.43 5.25
C GLY A 123 8.98 -10.95 5.41
N LEU A 124 7.84 -11.41 5.89
CA LEU A 124 7.53 -12.83 6.03
C LEU A 124 6.29 -13.17 5.22
N TYR A 125 6.36 -14.26 4.48
CA TYR A 125 5.27 -14.83 3.71
C TYR A 125 4.75 -16.09 4.40
N PHE A 126 3.48 -16.10 4.76
CA PHE A 126 2.79 -17.16 5.49
C PHE A 126 1.83 -17.95 4.59
N GLY A 127 2.14 -18.09 3.30
CA GLY A 127 1.26 -18.76 2.34
C GLY A 127 1.18 -20.29 2.51
N ASN A 128 2.10 -20.89 3.23
CA ASN A 128 2.12 -22.33 3.50
C ASN A 128 1.71 -22.62 4.94
N LYS A 129 1.01 -23.73 5.14
CA LYS A 129 0.57 -24.16 6.48
C LYS A 129 1.80 -24.48 7.36
N ASN A 130 1.86 -23.83 8.53
CA ASN A 130 2.89 -24.03 9.57
C ASN A 130 4.34 -23.68 9.15
N THR A 131 4.52 -22.93 8.08
CA THR A 131 5.83 -22.45 7.64
C THR A 131 5.76 -20.99 7.23
N TYR A 132 6.90 -20.33 7.25
CA TYR A 132 7.04 -19.01 6.65
C TYR A 132 8.29 -18.97 5.77
N LEU A 133 8.28 -18.11 4.79
CA LEU A 133 9.42 -17.83 3.93
C LEU A 133 9.78 -16.35 4.06
N GLU A 134 11.07 -16.04 3.98
CA GLU A 134 11.49 -14.66 3.86
C GLU A 134 11.09 -14.11 2.49
N THR A 135 10.67 -12.87 2.49
CA THR A 135 10.34 -12.12 1.28
C THR A 135 10.78 -10.67 1.44
N GLN A 136 10.53 -9.87 0.45
CA GLN A 136 10.73 -8.43 0.50
C GLN A 136 9.39 -7.70 0.41
N ASN A 137 9.30 -6.58 1.11
CA ASN A 137 8.17 -5.66 1.02
C ASN A 137 8.69 -4.33 0.50
N ILE A 138 8.00 -3.74 -0.46
CA ILE A 138 8.17 -2.33 -0.79
C ILE A 138 7.26 -1.53 0.15
N PHE A 139 7.72 -0.40 0.64
CA PHE A 139 6.85 0.48 1.41
C PHE A 139 7.07 1.95 1.07
N ILE A 140 6.01 2.74 1.17
CA ILE A 140 6.02 4.20 1.10
C ILE A 140 5.76 4.70 2.50
N SER A 141 6.69 5.45 3.07
CA SER A 141 6.55 6.04 4.40
C SER A 141 6.32 7.54 4.34
N GLY A 142 5.66 8.05 5.35
CA GLY A 142 5.44 9.48 5.51
C GLY A 142 4.88 9.84 6.87
N LEU A 143 4.78 11.16 7.10
CA LEU A 143 4.11 11.74 8.25
C LEU A 143 2.76 12.28 7.79
N THR A 144 1.69 11.99 8.56
CA THR A 144 0.39 12.56 8.27
C THR A 144 0.37 14.04 8.63
N GLU A 145 -0.14 14.87 7.73
CA GLU A 145 -0.28 16.31 7.86
C GLU A 145 -1.72 16.69 8.27
N LYS A 146 -1.92 17.95 8.68
CA LYS A 146 -3.24 18.44 9.08
C LYS A 146 -4.28 18.39 7.96
N ASN A 147 -3.85 18.62 6.71
CA ASN A 147 -4.70 18.58 5.55
C ASN A 147 -4.80 17.14 4.98
N ASP A 148 -5.81 16.90 4.16
CA ASP A 148 -5.92 15.66 3.41
C ASP A 148 -4.69 15.44 2.55
N GLN A 149 -4.23 14.19 2.51
CA GLN A 149 -3.04 13.82 1.75
C GLN A 149 -3.40 12.81 0.68
N VAL A 150 -2.72 12.92 -0.46
CA VAL A 150 -2.84 12.00 -1.59
C VAL A 150 -1.45 11.46 -1.90
N ILE A 151 -1.32 10.14 -1.82
CA ILE A 151 -0.11 9.41 -2.16
C ILE A 151 -0.40 8.63 -3.45
N LYS A 152 0.34 8.94 -4.51
CA LYS A 152 0.18 8.28 -5.82
C LYS A 152 1.40 7.43 -6.12
N TRP A 153 1.15 6.20 -6.59
CA TRP A 153 2.16 5.25 -7.02
C TRP A 153 1.73 4.50 -8.27
N GLU A 154 2.70 3.96 -8.98
CA GLU A 154 2.49 3.24 -10.24
C GLU A 154 3.36 1.98 -10.28
N ILE A 155 2.83 0.93 -10.89
CA ILE A 155 3.58 -0.28 -11.24
C ILE A 155 3.40 -0.49 -12.73
N THR A 156 4.50 -0.52 -13.48
CA THR A 156 4.49 -0.65 -14.94
C THR A 156 5.46 -1.74 -15.36
N LYS A 157 5.02 -2.62 -16.25
CA LYS A 157 5.90 -3.62 -16.85
C LYS A 157 6.99 -2.93 -17.68
N ILE A 158 8.20 -3.44 -17.57
CA ILE A 158 9.34 -3.02 -18.40
C ILE A 158 9.38 -3.96 -19.60
N GLU A 159 9.49 -3.39 -20.79
CA GLU A 159 9.66 -4.14 -22.05
C GLU A 159 11.06 -4.76 -22.15
#